data_cdb840011ffea44fec97d9bdb41d61a0
#
_entry.id   cdb840011ffea44fec97d9bdb41d61a0
#
_cell.length_a   1.000
_cell.length_b   1.000
_cell.length_c   1.000
_cell.angle_alpha   90.00
_cell.angle_beta   90.00
_cell.angle_gamma   90.00
#
_symmetry.space_group_name_H-M   'P 1'
#
loop_
_entity.id
_entity.type
_entity.pdbx_description
1 polymer ?
#
loop_
_entity_poly.entity_id
_entity_poly.type
_entity_poly.pdbx_seq_one_letter_code
_entity_poly.pdbx_strand_id
1 'polypeptide(L)' 'MPDQFINVSFPEARTVLSGGNAVGPTNRDLVINAGTHTFTLDGAQNYLPASQKMVVSGTSVVTPMEIAFTLAPKPAQT' A
#
# COMPACT_ATOMS: atom_id res chain seq x y z
N MET A 1 -8.56 6.83 -18.94
CA MET A 1 -7.72 5.76 -18.42
C MET A 1 -8.52 4.92 -17.45
N PRO A 2 -8.50 3.61 -17.60
CA PRO A 2 -9.25 2.78 -16.66
C PRO A 2 -8.62 2.85 -15.27
N ASP A 3 -9.50 2.91 -14.29
CA ASP A 3 -9.04 2.86 -12.91
C ASP A 3 -8.61 1.44 -12.56
N GLN A 4 -7.64 1.34 -11.69
CA GLN A 4 -7.17 0.08 -11.15
C GLN A 4 -7.57 -0.02 -9.68
N PHE A 5 -7.60 -1.22 -9.18
CA PHE A 5 -8.04 -1.49 -7.82
C PHE A 5 -6.92 -2.18 -7.05
N ILE A 6 -6.67 -1.70 -5.85
CA ILE A 6 -5.65 -2.30 -4.98
C ILE A 6 -6.23 -2.47 -3.59
N ASN A 7 -5.65 -3.37 -2.84
CA ASN A 7 -5.97 -3.55 -1.43
C ASN A 7 -4.64 -3.66 -0.68
N VAL A 8 -4.38 -2.70 0.18
CA VAL A 8 -3.16 -2.67 0.96
C VAL A 8 -3.48 -3.11 2.37
N SER A 9 -2.87 -4.19 2.81
CA SER A 9 -3.12 -4.73 4.13
C SER A 9 -1.99 -4.40 5.09
N PHE A 10 -2.35 -4.08 6.32
CA PHE A 10 -1.41 -3.77 7.39
C PHE A 10 -2.16 -3.94 8.71
N PRO A 11 -1.49 -4.40 9.78
CA PRO A 11 -2.17 -4.63 11.06
C PRO A 11 -2.75 -3.37 11.71
N GLU A 12 -2.29 -2.18 11.30
CA GLU A 12 -2.77 -0.92 11.84
C GLU A 12 -3.43 -0.10 10.76
N ALA A 13 -4.33 0.80 11.16
CA ALA A 13 -4.92 1.73 10.20
C ALA A 13 -3.90 2.81 9.86
N ARG A 14 -3.58 2.91 8.59
CA ARG A 14 -2.65 3.91 8.06
C ARG A 14 -3.19 4.46 6.75
N THR A 15 -2.62 5.55 6.31
CA THR A 15 -2.92 6.07 4.98
C THR A 15 -1.87 5.56 4.02
N VAL A 16 -2.34 4.97 2.91
CA VAL A 16 -1.47 4.48 1.86
C VAL A 16 -1.04 5.65 1.00
N LEU A 17 0.26 5.74 0.73
CA LEU A 17 0.81 6.77 -0.13
C LEU A 17 1.35 6.13 -1.40
N SER A 18 1.17 6.82 -2.51
CA SER A 18 1.77 6.44 -3.78
C SER A 18 2.61 7.62 -4.25
N GLY A 19 3.94 7.43 -4.29
CA GLY A 19 4.84 8.53 -4.65
C GLY A 19 4.71 9.73 -3.74
N GLY A 20 4.32 9.51 -2.48
CA GLY A 20 4.14 10.59 -1.51
C GLY A 20 2.74 11.19 -1.50
N ASN A 21 1.84 10.73 -2.38
CA ASN A 21 0.47 11.25 -2.46
C ASN A 21 -0.48 10.27 -1.80
N ALA A 22 -1.40 10.80 -0.99
CA ALA A 22 -2.36 9.98 -0.28
C ALA A 22 -3.32 9.30 -1.25
N VAL A 23 -3.49 7.99 -1.09
CA VAL A 23 -4.41 7.19 -1.90
C VAL A 23 -5.67 6.88 -1.10
N GLY A 24 -5.50 6.43 0.13
CA GLY A 24 -6.62 6.06 0.99
C GLY A 24 -6.14 5.20 2.15
N PRO A 25 -7.07 4.69 2.95
CA PRO A 25 -6.69 3.92 4.14
C PRO A 25 -6.26 2.51 3.78
N THR A 26 -5.47 1.89 4.67
CA THR A 26 -5.13 0.47 4.58
C THR A 26 -6.37 -0.39 4.87
N ASN A 27 -6.28 -1.66 4.49
CA ASN A 27 -7.30 -2.68 4.78
C ASN A 27 -8.63 -2.38 4.11
N ARG A 28 -8.60 -1.69 2.97
CA ARG A 28 -9.76 -1.38 2.15
C ARG A 28 -9.37 -1.44 0.68
N ASP A 29 -10.36 -1.64 -0.16
CA ASP A 29 -10.14 -1.53 -1.60
C ASP A 29 -9.95 -0.06 -1.96
N LEU A 30 -8.93 0.21 -2.74
CA LEU A 30 -8.59 1.55 -3.17
C LEU A 30 -8.57 1.62 -4.68
N VAL A 31 -8.84 2.81 -5.20
CA VAL A 31 -8.80 3.07 -6.64
C VAL A 31 -7.57 3.89 -6.95
N ILE A 32 -6.83 3.48 -7.97
CA ILE A 32 -5.60 4.15 -8.34
C ILE A 32 -5.43 4.04 -9.87
N ASN A 33 -4.63 4.95 -10.44
CA ASN A 33 -4.35 4.89 -11.87
C ASN A 33 -3.44 3.72 -12.20
N ALA A 34 -3.59 3.21 -13.41
CA ALA A 34 -2.67 2.19 -13.91
C ALA A 34 -1.27 2.79 -14.04
N GLY A 35 -0.26 1.97 -13.86
CA GLY A 35 1.12 2.36 -14.05
C GLY A 35 1.99 1.92 -12.88
N THR A 36 3.21 2.44 -12.86
CA THR A 36 4.17 2.12 -11.81
C THR A 36 3.96 3.03 -10.62
N HIS A 37 3.78 2.43 -9.46
CA HIS A 37 3.58 3.16 -8.21
C HIS A 37 4.54 2.66 -7.16
N THR A 38 5.01 3.57 -6.31
CA THR A 38 5.81 3.23 -5.15
C THR A 38 4.95 3.46 -3.92
N PHE A 39 4.57 2.38 -3.26
CA PHE A 39 3.64 2.43 -2.14
C PHE A 39 4.39 2.50 -0.82
N THR A 40 3.93 3.39 0.04
CA THR A 40 4.42 3.53 1.41
C THR A 40 3.21 3.78 2.30
N LEU A 41 3.44 3.83 3.59
CA LEU A 41 2.40 4.14 4.57
C LEU A 41 2.78 5.43 5.28
N ASP A 42 1.75 6.22 5.58
CA ASP A 42 1.93 7.46 6.33
C ASP A 42 2.30 7.16 7.77
N GLY A 43 2.98 8.10 8.41
CA GLY A 43 3.33 8.00 9.81
C GLY A 43 4.69 7.35 10.03
N ALA A 44 4.87 6.78 11.21
CA ALA A 44 6.15 6.17 11.58
C ALA A 44 6.46 4.98 10.69
N GLN A 45 7.73 4.83 10.33
CA GLN A 45 8.14 3.71 9.50
C GLN A 45 8.38 2.49 10.38
N ASN A 46 7.30 1.90 10.82
CA ASN A 46 7.34 0.68 11.62
C ASN A 46 6.82 -0.52 10.84
N TYR A 47 7.09 -0.54 9.53
CA TYR A 47 6.57 -1.57 8.64
C TYR A 47 7.65 -2.05 7.69
N LEU A 48 7.43 -3.23 7.12
CA LEU A 48 8.31 -3.84 6.13
C LEU A 48 7.49 -4.28 4.93
N PRO A 49 8.03 -4.12 3.74
CA PRO A 49 9.27 -3.41 3.41
C PRO A 49 9.08 -1.91 3.56
N ALA A 50 10.15 -1.14 3.49
CA ALA A 50 10.06 0.31 3.62
C ALA A 50 9.24 0.94 2.51
N SER A 51 9.23 0.32 1.33
CA SER A 51 8.39 0.74 0.22
C SER A 51 8.22 -0.45 -0.72
N GLN A 52 7.17 -0.38 -1.56
CA GLN A 52 6.96 -1.41 -2.58
C GLN A 52 6.69 -0.71 -3.90
N LYS A 53 7.54 -1.00 -4.88
CA LYS A 53 7.37 -0.46 -6.23
C LYS A 53 6.70 -1.52 -7.08
N MET A 54 5.53 -1.20 -7.61
CA MET A 54 4.73 -2.16 -8.34
C MET A 54 4.12 -1.55 -9.57
N VAL A 55 3.93 -2.38 -10.58
CA VAL A 55 3.16 -2.00 -11.76
C VAL A 55 1.73 -2.45 -11.52
N VAL A 56 0.82 -1.49 -11.50
CA VAL A 56 -0.59 -1.76 -11.24
C VAL A 56 -1.32 -1.81 -12.57
N SER A 57 -1.83 -2.96 -12.93
CA SER A 57 -2.57 -3.15 -14.17
C SER A 57 -3.37 -4.45 -14.09
N GLY A 58 -4.40 -4.56 -14.92
CA GLY A 58 -5.18 -5.79 -15.01
C GLY A 58 -6.00 -6.10 -13.78
N THR A 59 -6.29 -5.12 -12.93
CA THR A 59 -7.07 -5.32 -11.72
C THR A 59 -8.55 -5.03 -11.96
N SER A 60 -9.40 -5.51 -11.06
CA SER A 60 -10.82 -5.22 -11.10
C SER A 60 -11.37 -5.15 -9.69
N VAL A 61 -12.63 -4.74 -9.57
CA VAL A 61 -13.27 -4.64 -8.26
C VAL A 61 -13.27 -5.98 -7.53
N VAL A 62 -13.41 -7.06 -8.29
CA VAL A 62 -13.45 -8.40 -7.70
C VAL A 62 -12.07 -9.03 -7.57
N THR A 63 -11.07 -8.46 -8.25
CA THR A 63 -9.71 -8.99 -8.23
C THR A 63 -8.72 -7.84 -8.10
N PRO A 64 -8.74 -7.13 -6.97
CA PRO A 64 -7.77 -6.05 -6.75
C PRO A 64 -6.37 -6.62 -6.56
N MET A 65 -5.36 -5.81 -6.88
CA MET A 65 -3.99 -6.19 -6.58
C MET A 65 -3.78 -6.10 -5.07
N GLU A 66 -3.28 -7.17 -4.49
CA GLU A 66 -3.07 -7.21 -3.05
C GLU A 66 -1.63 -6.85 -2.73
N ILE A 67 -1.49 -5.88 -1.86
CA ILE A 67 -0.19 -5.38 -1.41
C ILE A 67 -0.17 -5.51 0.11
N ALA A 68 0.81 -6.23 0.64
CA ALA A 68 0.87 -6.49 2.07
C ALA A 68 2.09 -5.82 2.68
N PHE A 69 1.86 -5.09 3.75
CA PHE A 69 2.93 -4.61 4.62
C PHE A 69 2.79 -5.34 5.95
N THR A 70 3.90 -5.57 6.60
CA THR A 70 3.90 -6.20 7.91
C THR A 70 4.56 -5.26 8.90
N LEU A 71 4.28 -5.47 10.19
CA LEU A 71 4.94 -4.70 11.23
C LEU A 71 6.41 -5.09 11.28
N ALA A 72 7.27 -4.08 11.30
CA ALA A 72 8.68 -4.33 11.50
C ALA A 72 8.90 -4.83 12.92
N PRO A 73 9.78 -5.81 13.11
CA PRO A 73 10.09 -6.23 14.47
C PRO A 73 10.76 -5.07 15.20
N LYS A 74 10.41 -4.92 16.48
CA LYS A 74 11.07 -3.91 17.28
C LYS A 74 12.55 -4.27 17.38
N PRO A 75 13.43 -3.31 17.20
CA PRO A 75 14.83 -3.59 17.44
C PRO A 75 15.01 -4.01 18.89
N ALA A 76 15.96 -4.88 19.11
CA ALA A 76 16.28 -5.29 20.47
C ALA A 76 16.61 -4.03 21.26
N GLN A 77 15.81 -3.79 22.26
CA GLN A 77 16.06 -2.63 23.08
C GLN A 77 17.12 -2.91 24.07
N THR A 78 17.91 -2.02 24.14
CA THR A 78 19.01 -2.11 25.07
C THR A 78 18.94 -0.91 25.97
#